data_b9d20d4c41513304d6e01059518d1181
#
_entry.id   b9d20d4c41513304d6e01059518d1181
#
_cell.length_a   1.000
_cell.length_b   1.000
_cell.length_c   1.000
_cell.angle_alpha   90.00
_cell.angle_beta   90.00
_cell.angle_gamma   90.00
#
_symmetry.space_group_name_H-M   'P 1'
#
loop_
_entity.id
_entity.type
_entity.pdbx_description
1 polymer ?
#
loop_
_entity_poly.entity_id
_entity_poly.type
_entity_poly.pdbx_seq_one_letter_code
_entity_poly.pdbx_strand_id
1 'polypeptide(L)'
;MSPFSQQQGLKGTKGMSENNTDQGKRQFLVAATTVAGGVAAGAAAVPFVASMLPSERAKAAGAPVEVDLTALAPGERVTVEWQGKPVWVVRRTKEMLDTIRANDTNVADPKSQKKMQPAYAANEFRSIKDEFLVVVGICTHLGCSPVGKFAKQAEAFDPNWQGGFYCPCHGSLFDLAGRVYKNKPAPDNLVVPPYKFLSDTRIVIGEDTKGA
;
A
#
# COMPACT_ATOMS: atom_id res chain seq x y z
N MET A 1 -9.21 102.52 30.51
CA MET A 1 -8.75 102.77 29.15
C MET A 1 -8.91 101.47 28.38
N SER A 2 -9.96 101.41 27.51
CA SER A 2 -10.16 100.42 26.50
C SER A 2 -9.06 100.51 25.42
N PRO A 3 -8.90 99.59 24.47
CA PRO A 3 -10.01 99.07 23.67
C PRO A 3 -9.87 97.67 22.99
N PHE A 4 -10.97 97.30 22.46
CA PHE A 4 -11.25 96.63 21.20
C PHE A 4 -10.61 95.25 20.84
N SER A 5 -11.45 94.29 20.99
CA SER A 5 -11.33 92.97 20.28
C SER A 5 -12.26 93.00 19.09
N GLN A 6 -11.75 92.70 17.89
CA GLN A 6 -12.54 92.35 16.75
C GLN A 6 -12.33 90.83 16.48
N GLN A 7 -13.38 90.05 16.67
CA GLN A 7 -13.49 88.70 16.15
C GLN A 7 -13.85 88.75 14.68
N GLN A 8 -12.93 88.30 13.85
CA GLN A 8 -13.24 87.91 12.46
C GLN A 8 -13.56 86.45 12.42
N GLY A 9 -14.83 86.16 12.15
CA GLY A 9 -15.31 84.79 11.90
C GLY A 9 -14.71 84.19 10.62
N LEU A 10 -13.94 83.13 10.76
CA LEU A 10 -13.56 82.28 9.66
C LEU A 10 -14.76 81.41 9.33
N LYS A 11 -15.36 81.65 8.16
CA LYS A 11 -16.33 80.79 7.50
C LYS A 11 -15.62 79.47 7.16
N GLY A 12 -16.04 78.38 7.81
CA GLY A 12 -15.59 77.03 7.48
C GLY A 12 -15.93 76.71 6.06
N THR A 13 -14.94 76.30 5.33
CA THR A 13 -15.04 75.67 4.01
C THR A 13 -15.79 74.38 4.13
N LYS A 14 -17.04 74.42 3.74
CA LYS A 14 -17.86 73.19 3.47
C LYS A 14 -17.36 72.59 2.16
N GLY A 15 -16.59 71.61 2.28
CA GLY A 15 -16.11 70.97 1.06
C GLY A 15 -15.37 69.72 1.31
N MET A 16 -16.07 68.64 1.59
CA MET A 16 -15.69 67.33 1.05
C MET A 16 -16.98 66.57 0.86
N SER A 17 -17.28 66.33 -0.41
CA SER A 17 -18.36 65.48 -0.87
C SER A 17 -18.23 64.14 -0.14
N GLU A 18 -19.08 63.89 0.86
CA GLU A 18 -19.35 62.54 1.32
C GLU A 18 -19.93 61.79 0.12
N ASN A 19 -19.10 60.94 -0.47
CA ASN A 19 -19.58 59.93 -1.38
C ASN A 19 -20.58 59.08 -0.61
N ASN A 20 -21.84 59.41 -0.72
CA ASN A 20 -22.95 58.66 -0.16
C ASN A 20 -23.08 57.37 -0.97
N THR A 21 -22.12 56.47 -0.77
CA THR A 21 -22.13 55.13 -1.39
C THR A 21 -23.36 54.42 -0.85
N ASP A 22 -24.30 54.13 -1.72
CA ASP A 22 -25.50 53.37 -1.39
C ASP A 22 -25.09 52.04 -0.72
N GLN A 23 -25.20 52.00 0.59
CA GLN A 23 -24.78 50.87 1.41
C GLN A 23 -25.51 49.56 1.01
N GLY A 24 -26.76 49.67 0.55
CA GLY A 24 -27.51 48.53 0.08
C GLY A 24 -26.96 47.93 -1.21
N LYS A 25 -26.59 48.78 -2.17
CA LYS A 25 -25.95 48.32 -3.43
C LYS A 25 -24.56 47.71 -3.15
N ARG A 26 -23.79 48.32 -2.26
CA ARG A 26 -22.49 47.78 -1.86
C ARG A 26 -22.60 46.40 -1.23
N GLN A 27 -23.50 46.23 -0.26
CA GLN A 27 -23.71 44.94 0.39
C GLN A 27 -24.22 43.88 -0.60
N PHE A 28 -25.12 44.25 -1.49
CA PHE A 28 -25.61 43.35 -2.56
C PHE A 28 -24.46 42.89 -3.48
N LEU A 29 -23.65 43.82 -3.97
CA LEU A 29 -22.51 43.51 -4.82
C LEU A 29 -21.47 42.64 -4.11
N VAL A 30 -21.16 42.93 -2.86
CA VAL A 30 -20.24 42.12 -2.05
C VAL A 30 -20.81 40.69 -1.88
N ALA A 31 -22.08 40.57 -1.51
CA ALA A 31 -22.71 39.25 -1.37
C ALA A 31 -22.73 38.49 -2.68
N ALA A 32 -23.15 39.13 -3.78
CA ALA A 32 -23.18 38.50 -5.10
C ALA A 32 -21.81 38.02 -5.59
N THR A 33 -20.77 38.87 -5.42
CA THR A 33 -19.40 38.49 -5.81
C THR A 33 -18.81 37.39 -4.91
N THR A 34 -19.13 37.42 -3.60
CA THR A 34 -18.69 36.34 -2.68
C THR A 34 -19.31 35.02 -3.05
N VAL A 35 -20.61 34.98 -3.33
CA VAL A 35 -21.30 33.74 -3.77
C VAL A 35 -20.74 33.27 -5.11
N ALA A 36 -20.66 34.16 -6.09
CA ALA A 36 -20.13 33.80 -7.41
C ALA A 36 -18.67 33.33 -7.33
N GLY A 37 -17.82 34.00 -6.54
CA GLY A 37 -16.44 33.60 -6.28
C GLY A 37 -16.33 32.25 -5.58
N GLY A 38 -17.18 32.01 -4.58
CA GLY A 38 -17.25 30.73 -3.87
C GLY A 38 -17.64 29.57 -4.79
N VAL A 39 -18.65 29.79 -5.64
CA VAL A 39 -19.05 28.78 -6.65
C VAL A 39 -17.93 28.54 -7.65
N ALA A 40 -17.29 29.57 -8.16
CA ALA A 40 -16.17 29.43 -9.10
C ALA A 40 -14.97 28.69 -8.47
N ALA A 41 -14.63 29.04 -7.23
CA ALA A 41 -13.56 28.35 -6.49
C ALA A 41 -13.90 26.87 -6.25
N GLY A 42 -15.14 26.57 -5.85
CA GLY A 42 -15.63 25.21 -5.69
C GLY A 42 -15.58 24.42 -7.00
N ALA A 43 -16.07 24.99 -8.10
CA ALA A 43 -16.02 24.36 -9.41
C ALA A 43 -14.57 24.11 -9.89
N ALA A 44 -13.67 25.05 -9.65
CA ALA A 44 -12.25 24.87 -9.95
C ALA A 44 -11.57 23.79 -9.08
N ALA A 45 -11.98 23.63 -7.81
CA ALA A 45 -11.44 22.62 -6.92
C ALA A 45 -11.85 21.17 -7.30
N VAL A 46 -13.03 20.96 -7.90
CA VAL A 46 -13.56 19.63 -8.25
C VAL A 46 -12.57 18.78 -9.05
N PRO A 47 -11.98 19.23 -10.18
CA PRO A 47 -11.06 18.40 -10.95
C PRO A 47 -9.79 18.04 -10.18
N PHE A 48 -9.31 18.92 -9.29
CA PHE A 48 -8.14 18.63 -8.45
C PHE A 48 -8.46 17.56 -7.42
N VAL A 49 -9.59 17.64 -6.74
CA VAL A 49 -10.04 16.60 -5.80
C VAL A 49 -10.31 15.30 -6.54
N ALA A 50 -10.96 15.35 -7.69
CA ALA A 50 -11.23 14.17 -8.51
C ALA A 50 -9.96 13.47 -9.01
N SER A 51 -8.88 14.23 -9.28
CA SER A 51 -7.59 13.67 -9.69
C SER A 51 -6.89 12.84 -8.59
N MET A 52 -7.27 13.02 -7.31
CA MET A 52 -6.78 12.22 -6.19
C MET A 52 -7.53 10.90 -6.02
N LEU A 53 -8.65 10.72 -6.70
CA LEU A 53 -9.36 9.44 -6.67
C LEU A 53 -8.62 8.39 -7.50
N PRO A 54 -8.68 7.09 -7.10
CA PRO A 54 -8.06 6.03 -7.87
C PRO A 54 -8.58 6.00 -9.32
N SER A 55 -7.66 5.93 -10.27
CA SER A 55 -8.02 5.74 -11.69
C SER A 55 -8.67 4.36 -11.90
N GLU A 56 -9.42 4.18 -12.99
CA GLU A 56 -10.00 2.87 -13.34
C GLU A 56 -8.90 1.79 -13.48
N ARG A 57 -7.72 2.16 -13.96
CA ARG A 57 -6.56 1.25 -14.00
C ARG A 57 -6.09 0.85 -12.59
N ALA A 58 -6.05 1.78 -11.64
CA ALA A 58 -5.69 1.48 -10.26
C ALA A 58 -6.75 0.61 -9.56
N LYS A 59 -8.04 0.83 -9.85
CA LYS A 59 -9.13 -0.02 -9.37
C LYS A 59 -9.04 -1.42 -9.96
N ALA A 60 -8.79 -1.54 -11.26
CA ALA A 60 -8.62 -2.82 -11.94
C ALA A 60 -7.40 -3.59 -11.42
N ALA A 61 -6.29 -2.90 -11.14
CA ALA A 61 -5.10 -3.52 -10.56
C ALA A 61 -5.33 -4.05 -9.13
N GLY A 62 -6.33 -3.53 -8.41
CA GLY A 62 -6.75 -4.03 -7.10
C GLY A 62 -7.74 -5.19 -7.15
N ALA A 63 -8.25 -5.54 -8.34
CA ALA A 63 -9.22 -6.62 -8.49
C ALA A 63 -8.62 -7.98 -8.11
N PRO A 64 -9.43 -8.91 -7.61
CA PRO A 64 -8.99 -10.27 -7.35
C PRO A 64 -8.51 -10.98 -8.62
N VAL A 65 -7.51 -11.85 -8.48
CA VAL A 65 -6.90 -12.60 -9.58
C VAL A 65 -7.10 -14.10 -9.36
N GLU A 66 -7.77 -14.76 -10.30
CA GLU A 66 -7.88 -16.21 -10.29
C GLU A 66 -6.64 -16.87 -10.89
N VAL A 67 -6.20 -17.97 -10.28
CA VAL A 67 -5.03 -18.75 -10.72
C VAL A 67 -5.43 -20.21 -10.83
N ASP A 68 -5.20 -20.78 -11.99
CA ASP A 68 -5.34 -22.22 -12.24
C ASP A 68 -4.03 -22.93 -11.87
N LEU A 69 -4.12 -23.88 -10.97
CA LEU A 69 -2.99 -24.67 -10.45
C LEU A 69 -2.85 -26.03 -11.14
N THR A 70 -3.72 -26.38 -12.09
CA THR A 70 -3.77 -27.70 -12.74
C THR A 70 -2.44 -28.04 -13.42
N ALA A 71 -1.85 -27.05 -14.11
CA ALA A 71 -0.59 -27.22 -14.83
C ALA A 71 0.66 -27.00 -13.96
N LEU A 72 0.51 -26.57 -12.70
CA LEU A 72 1.64 -26.30 -11.81
C LEU A 72 2.21 -27.60 -11.26
N ALA A 73 3.37 -28.02 -11.73
CA ALA A 73 4.02 -29.24 -11.26
C ALA A 73 4.62 -29.08 -9.85
N PRO A 74 4.75 -30.18 -9.06
CA PRO A 74 5.44 -30.13 -7.78
C PRO A 74 6.88 -29.58 -7.92
N GLY A 75 7.25 -28.65 -7.05
CA GLY A 75 8.55 -27.95 -7.10
C GLY A 75 8.57 -26.72 -8.02
N GLU A 76 7.50 -26.46 -8.75
CA GLU A 76 7.40 -25.31 -9.64
C GLU A 76 6.72 -24.09 -9.00
N ARG A 77 6.87 -22.95 -9.67
CA ARG A 77 6.31 -21.66 -9.28
C ARG A 77 5.63 -20.99 -10.47
N VAL A 78 4.42 -20.52 -10.27
CA VAL A 78 3.76 -19.56 -11.15
C VAL A 78 3.81 -18.17 -10.53
N THR A 79 3.92 -17.14 -11.37
CA THR A 79 3.89 -15.73 -10.95
C THR A 79 2.68 -15.07 -11.58
N VAL A 80 1.89 -14.40 -10.76
CA VAL A 80 0.77 -13.56 -11.19
C VAL A 80 0.95 -12.15 -10.63
N GLU A 81 0.33 -11.17 -11.26
CA GLU A 81 0.33 -9.80 -10.78
C GLU A 81 -0.96 -9.51 -10.00
N TRP A 82 -0.82 -8.97 -8.80
CA TRP A 82 -1.93 -8.46 -8.00
C TRP A 82 -1.52 -7.15 -7.32
N GLN A 83 -2.33 -6.11 -7.48
CA GLN A 83 -2.05 -4.75 -6.99
C GLN A 83 -0.68 -4.20 -7.45
N GLY A 84 -0.28 -4.51 -8.70
CA GLY A 84 1.02 -4.08 -9.22
C GLY A 84 2.23 -4.81 -8.58
N LYS A 85 2.00 -5.90 -7.85
CA LYS A 85 3.03 -6.67 -7.17
C LYS A 85 3.07 -8.10 -7.70
N PRO A 86 4.25 -8.69 -7.89
CA PRO A 86 4.34 -10.11 -8.21
C PRO A 86 3.88 -10.95 -7.01
N VAL A 87 2.96 -11.84 -7.22
CA VAL A 87 2.56 -12.87 -6.26
C VAL A 87 2.98 -14.22 -6.81
N TRP A 88 3.67 -14.96 -5.99
CA TRP A 88 4.15 -16.29 -6.31
C TRP A 88 3.25 -17.34 -5.70
N VAL A 89 2.87 -18.33 -6.51
CA VAL A 89 2.28 -19.58 -6.05
C VAL A 89 3.29 -20.69 -6.31
N VAL A 90 3.78 -21.30 -5.25
CA VAL A 90 4.76 -22.39 -5.30
C VAL A 90 4.07 -23.69 -4.89
N ARG A 91 4.13 -24.72 -5.74
CA ARG A 91 3.67 -26.06 -5.37
C ARG A 91 4.82 -26.82 -4.72
N ARG A 92 4.74 -26.99 -3.39
CA ARG A 92 5.80 -27.61 -2.59
C ARG A 92 5.71 -29.13 -2.64
N THR A 93 6.85 -29.80 -2.73
CA THR A 93 6.96 -31.24 -2.58
C THR A 93 7.01 -31.62 -1.09
N LYS A 94 6.89 -32.92 -0.81
CA LYS A 94 7.02 -33.42 0.56
C LYS A 94 8.40 -33.11 1.14
N GLU A 95 9.46 -33.25 0.36
CA GLU A 95 10.83 -32.96 0.76
C GLU A 95 10.99 -31.47 1.13
N MET A 96 10.35 -30.58 0.36
CA MET A 96 10.33 -29.14 0.66
C MET A 96 9.61 -28.84 1.98
N LEU A 97 8.51 -29.52 2.27
CA LEU A 97 7.78 -29.37 3.54
C LEU A 97 8.60 -29.85 4.73
N ASP A 98 9.33 -30.95 4.59
CA ASP A 98 10.20 -31.48 5.65
C ASP A 98 11.35 -30.50 5.96
N THR A 99 11.90 -29.80 4.95
CA THR A 99 12.94 -28.80 5.19
C THR A 99 12.42 -27.58 5.96
N ILE A 100 11.16 -27.20 5.79
CA ILE A 100 10.54 -26.08 6.52
C ILE A 100 10.58 -26.34 8.04
N ARG A 101 10.17 -27.55 8.47
CA ARG A 101 10.21 -27.94 9.90
C ARG A 101 11.63 -28.00 10.43
N ALA A 102 12.53 -28.59 9.66
CA ALA A 102 13.96 -28.70 10.04
C ALA A 102 14.64 -27.31 10.20
N ASN A 103 14.08 -26.28 9.56
CA ASN A 103 14.67 -24.93 9.52
C ASN A 103 14.18 -24.00 10.64
N ASP A 104 13.33 -24.43 11.55
CA ASP A 104 12.70 -23.60 12.60
C ASP A 104 13.71 -22.87 13.48
N THR A 105 14.88 -23.48 13.74
CA THR A 105 15.94 -22.88 14.54
C THR A 105 16.67 -21.72 13.83
N ASN A 106 16.62 -21.68 12.50
CA ASN A 106 17.35 -20.72 11.67
C ASN A 106 16.52 -19.49 11.30
N VAL A 107 15.19 -19.55 11.40
CA VAL A 107 14.29 -18.46 11.04
C VAL A 107 13.93 -17.58 12.23
N ALA A 108 13.63 -16.30 11.97
CA ALA A 108 13.35 -15.32 13.02
C ALA A 108 11.94 -15.47 13.62
N ASP A 109 10.94 -15.86 12.81
CA ASP A 109 9.57 -16.06 13.24
C ASP A 109 9.02 -17.39 12.70
N PRO A 110 9.39 -18.52 13.32
CA PRO A 110 9.04 -19.86 12.84
C PRO A 110 7.54 -20.16 12.90
N LYS A 111 6.81 -19.48 13.80
CA LYS A 111 5.36 -19.70 13.99
C LYS A 111 4.50 -18.58 13.39
N SER A 112 5.09 -17.68 12.60
CA SER A 112 4.36 -16.60 11.92
C SER A 112 3.50 -15.75 12.85
N GLN A 113 4.07 -15.35 13.99
CA GLN A 113 3.39 -14.54 15.00
C GLN A 113 3.25 -13.07 14.58
N LYS A 114 4.16 -12.57 13.73
CA LYS A 114 4.05 -11.24 13.14
C LYS A 114 2.93 -11.21 12.10
N LYS A 115 2.23 -10.07 12.02
CA LYS A 115 1.06 -9.89 11.13
C LYS A 115 1.47 -9.68 9.65
N MET A 116 2.19 -10.65 9.09
CA MET A 116 2.59 -10.65 7.67
C MET A 116 1.74 -11.59 6.82
N GLN A 117 0.67 -12.14 7.38
CA GLN A 117 -0.26 -13.07 6.74
C GLN A 117 -1.66 -12.95 7.35
N PRO A 118 -2.71 -13.40 6.63
CA PRO A 118 -4.03 -13.61 7.20
C PRO A 118 -4.01 -14.68 8.32
N ALA A 119 -5.01 -14.65 9.20
CA ALA A 119 -5.07 -15.53 10.37
C ALA A 119 -5.05 -17.03 10.02
N TYR A 120 -5.65 -17.41 8.91
CA TYR A 120 -5.66 -18.82 8.45
C TYR A 120 -4.28 -19.31 7.99
N ALA A 121 -3.38 -18.41 7.63
CA ALA A 121 -2.00 -18.72 7.24
C ALA A 121 -0.98 -18.41 8.37
N ALA A 122 -1.43 -18.13 9.58
CA ALA A 122 -0.57 -17.97 10.76
C ALA A 122 -0.17 -19.33 11.32
N ASN A 123 0.52 -20.13 10.52
CA ASN A 123 1.03 -21.45 10.85
C ASN A 123 2.47 -21.63 10.30
N GLU A 124 3.09 -22.78 10.58
CA GLU A 124 4.49 -23.08 10.19
C GLU A 124 4.70 -23.06 8.68
N PHE A 125 3.69 -23.48 7.90
CA PHE A 125 3.75 -23.53 6.44
C PHE A 125 3.27 -22.23 5.77
N ARG A 126 2.67 -21.33 6.52
CA ARG A 126 2.14 -20.03 6.08
C ARG A 126 1.19 -20.15 4.89
N SER A 127 0.30 -21.14 4.97
CA SER A 127 -0.64 -21.48 3.89
C SER A 127 -1.92 -22.12 4.43
N ILE A 128 -2.97 -22.14 3.60
CA ILE A 128 -4.22 -22.88 3.85
C ILE A 128 -4.01 -24.37 3.63
N LYS A 129 -3.35 -24.72 2.50
CA LYS A 129 -2.93 -26.09 2.18
C LYS A 129 -1.41 -26.11 2.13
N ASP A 130 -0.78 -27.01 2.85
CA ASP A 130 0.68 -27.08 2.98
C ASP A 130 1.40 -27.21 1.64
N GLU A 131 0.76 -27.85 0.68
CA GLU A 131 1.28 -28.03 -0.67
C GLU A 131 1.48 -26.71 -1.42
N PHE A 132 0.67 -25.67 -1.14
CA PHE A 132 0.70 -24.43 -1.91
C PHE A 132 1.10 -23.24 -1.04
N LEU A 133 2.24 -22.63 -1.36
CA LEU A 133 2.66 -21.36 -0.79
C LEU A 133 2.20 -20.21 -1.69
N VAL A 134 1.51 -19.23 -1.14
CA VAL A 134 1.11 -17.99 -1.84
C VAL A 134 1.76 -16.82 -1.14
N VAL A 135 2.72 -16.14 -1.78
CA VAL A 135 3.45 -15.01 -1.17
C VAL A 135 3.69 -13.90 -2.18
N VAL A 136 3.73 -12.68 -1.67
CA VAL A 136 4.18 -11.53 -2.45
C VAL A 136 5.69 -11.66 -2.67
N GLY A 137 6.13 -11.65 -3.93
CA GLY A 137 7.52 -11.83 -4.35
C GLY A 137 8.39 -10.58 -4.17
N ILE A 138 8.24 -9.91 -3.02
CA ILE A 138 8.94 -8.67 -2.69
C ILE A 138 9.63 -8.84 -1.33
N CYS A 139 10.93 -8.61 -1.30
CA CYS A 139 11.75 -8.65 -0.09
C CYS A 139 11.31 -7.56 0.90
N THR A 140 11.09 -7.95 2.15
CA THR A 140 10.67 -7.05 3.22
C THR A 140 11.75 -6.08 3.70
N HIS A 141 12.98 -6.18 3.18
CA HIS A 141 14.04 -5.21 3.47
C HIS A 141 13.78 -3.88 2.75
N LEU A 142 13.98 -3.81 1.43
CA LEU A 142 13.87 -2.59 0.62
C LEU A 142 13.16 -2.83 -0.72
N GLY A 143 12.33 -3.86 -0.84
CA GLY A 143 11.44 -4.02 -1.99
C GLY A 143 12.04 -4.72 -3.21
N CYS A 144 13.26 -5.27 -3.15
CA CYS A 144 13.80 -6.08 -4.25
C CYS A 144 12.99 -7.39 -4.44
N SER A 145 13.02 -7.96 -5.65
CA SER A 145 12.43 -9.28 -5.89
C SER A 145 13.46 -10.37 -5.60
N PRO A 146 13.24 -11.25 -4.62
CA PRO A 146 14.12 -12.39 -4.38
C PRO A 146 14.09 -13.43 -5.52
N VAL A 147 15.12 -14.23 -5.61
CA VAL A 147 15.21 -15.34 -6.59
C VAL A 147 14.85 -16.65 -5.89
N GLY A 148 14.00 -17.46 -6.51
CA GLY A 148 13.70 -18.81 -6.03
C GLY A 148 14.90 -19.73 -6.24
N LYS A 149 15.33 -20.38 -5.18
CA LYS A 149 16.40 -21.40 -5.13
C LYS A 149 15.86 -22.59 -4.34
N PHE A 150 15.03 -23.40 -4.98
CA PHE A 150 14.21 -24.40 -4.28
C PHE A 150 14.94 -25.69 -3.94
N ALA A 151 16.02 -26.00 -4.66
CA ALA A 151 16.83 -27.17 -4.37
C ALA A 151 17.56 -27.05 -3.03
N LYS A 152 17.56 -28.13 -2.26
CA LYS A 152 18.39 -28.29 -1.09
C LYS A 152 19.81 -28.67 -1.54
N GLN A 153 20.69 -27.68 -1.59
CA GLN A 153 22.09 -27.86 -2.03
C GLN A 153 22.94 -26.71 -1.49
N ALA A 154 24.25 -26.91 -1.44
CA ALA A 154 25.18 -25.82 -1.10
C ALA A 154 25.09 -24.70 -2.15
N GLU A 155 24.94 -23.48 -1.69
CA GLU A 155 24.93 -22.26 -2.51
C GLU A 155 26.06 -21.32 -2.03
N ALA A 156 26.54 -20.45 -2.90
CA ALA A 156 27.62 -19.51 -2.57
C ALA A 156 27.28 -18.58 -1.40
N PHE A 157 26.00 -18.31 -1.16
CA PHE A 157 25.50 -17.45 -0.07
C PHE A 157 25.17 -18.24 1.20
N ASP A 158 25.05 -19.56 1.14
CA ASP A 158 24.78 -20.45 2.28
C ASP A 158 25.18 -21.91 1.93
N PRO A 159 26.28 -22.44 2.51
CA PRO A 159 26.70 -23.82 2.25
C PRO A 159 25.72 -24.88 2.79
N ASN A 160 24.81 -24.51 3.70
CA ASN A 160 23.80 -25.38 4.30
C ASN A 160 22.39 -25.07 3.78
N TRP A 161 22.28 -24.53 2.58
CA TRP A 161 21.00 -24.08 2.02
C TRP A 161 19.96 -25.18 1.95
N GLN A 162 18.78 -24.92 2.54
CA GLN A 162 17.68 -25.91 2.62
C GLN A 162 16.59 -25.69 1.56
N GLY A 163 16.78 -24.77 0.63
CA GLY A 163 15.77 -24.33 -0.32
C GLY A 163 14.99 -23.10 0.17
N GLY A 164 14.54 -22.27 -0.76
CA GLY A 164 13.77 -21.06 -0.46
C GLY A 164 14.02 -19.91 -1.43
N PHE A 165 14.13 -18.69 -0.91
CA PHE A 165 14.30 -17.48 -1.71
C PHE A 165 15.51 -16.69 -1.22
N TYR A 166 16.35 -16.30 -2.17
CA TYR A 166 17.53 -15.46 -1.95
C TYR A 166 17.32 -14.08 -2.55
N CYS A 167 17.52 -13.03 -1.75
CA CYS A 167 17.47 -11.65 -2.24
C CYS A 167 18.89 -11.18 -2.56
N PRO A 168 19.27 -10.98 -3.83
CA PRO A 168 20.65 -10.67 -4.20
C PRO A 168 21.07 -9.24 -3.86
N CYS A 169 20.10 -8.34 -3.56
CA CYS A 169 20.41 -6.95 -3.26
C CYS A 169 21.25 -6.79 -2.00
N HIS A 170 20.90 -7.48 -0.90
CA HIS A 170 21.59 -7.36 0.38
C HIS A 170 21.70 -8.71 1.13
N GLY A 171 21.49 -9.82 0.43
CA GLY A 171 21.71 -11.15 1.00
C GLY A 171 20.63 -11.64 1.98
N SER A 172 19.42 -11.10 1.94
CA SER A 172 18.33 -11.64 2.75
C SER A 172 17.92 -13.01 2.25
N LEU A 173 17.67 -13.94 3.19
CA LEU A 173 17.27 -15.32 2.92
C LEU A 173 15.88 -15.57 3.48
N PHE A 174 15.07 -16.31 2.72
CA PHE A 174 13.76 -16.78 3.15
C PHE A 174 13.64 -18.27 2.81
N ASP A 175 13.04 -19.04 3.69
CA ASP A 175 12.82 -20.46 3.48
C ASP A 175 11.63 -20.76 2.53
N LEU A 176 11.30 -22.02 2.37
CA LEU A 176 10.20 -22.49 1.51
C LEU A 176 8.78 -22.20 2.07
N ALA A 177 8.67 -21.59 3.25
CA ALA A 177 7.45 -20.98 3.76
C ALA A 177 7.50 -19.44 3.68
N GLY A 178 8.55 -18.85 3.08
CA GLY A 178 8.76 -17.41 3.03
C GLY A 178 9.12 -16.81 4.38
N ARG A 179 9.62 -17.61 5.34
CA ARG A 179 10.05 -17.15 6.66
C ARG A 179 11.49 -16.64 6.58
N VAL A 180 11.73 -15.46 7.13
CA VAL A 180 13.05 -14.81 7.08
C VAL A 180 14.04 -15.52 8.00
N TYR A 181 15.25 -15.74 7.52
CA TYR A 181 16.36 -16.23 8.33
C TYR A 181 16.81 -15.19 9.37
N LYS A 182 17.26 -15.67 10.54
CA LYS A 182 17.89 -14.83 11.56
C LYS A 182 19.13 -14.11 11.01
N ASN A 183 19.44 -12.95 11.58
CA ASN A 183 20.64 -12.18 11.24
C ASN A 183 20.76 -11.83 9.74
N LYS A 184 19.63 -11.59 9.08
CA LYS A 184 19.55 -11.10 7.69
C LYS A 184 18.93 -9.70 7.66
N PRO A 185 19.21 -8.91 6.60
CA PRO A 185 18.71 -7.53 6.50
C PRO A 185 17.18 -7.39 6.49
N ALA A 186 16.46 -8.35 5.94
CA ALA A 186 14.99 -8.34 5.95
C ALA A 186 14.47 -8.55 7.38
N PRO A 187 13.59 -7.66 7.90
CA PRO A 187 13.10 -7.74 9.27
C PRO A 187 11.94 -8.73 9.46
N ASP A 188 11.24 -9.07 8.39
CA ASP A 188 9.98 -9.80 8.43
C ASP A 188 9.91 -10.89 7.36
N ASN A 189 9.01 -11.85 7.59
CA ASN A 189 8.66 -12.87 6.60
C ASN A 189 8.06 -12.24 5.33
N LEU A 190 8.12 -12.92 4.19
CA LEU A 190 7.41 -12.49 2.98
C LEU A 190 5.90 -12.37 3.27
N VAL A 191 5.25 -11.39 2.67
CA VAL A 191 3.82 -11.16 2.89
C VAL A 191 3.00 -12.26 2.22
N VAL A 192 2.05 -12.84 2.94
CA VAL A 192 0.98 -13.67 2.37
C VAL A 192 -0.20 -12.76 2.06
N PRO A 193 -0.62 -12.59 0.79
CA PRO A 193 -1.81 -11.82 0.46
C PRO A 193 -3.07 -12.55 0.91
N PRO A 194 -4.21 -11.88 1.02
CA PRO A 194 -5.48 -12.59 1.19
C PRO A 194 -5.74 -13.47 -0.03
N TYR A 195 -6.12 -14.73 0.21
CA TYR A 195 -6.49 -15.66 -0.84
C TYR A 195 -7.42 -16.76 -0.31
N LYS A 196 -8.14 -17.40 -1.18
CA LYS A 196 -8.98 -18.58 -0.88
C LYS A 196 -8.91 -19.59 -2.02
N PHE A 197 -9.23 -20.83 -1.71
CA PHE A 197 -9.44 -21.87 -2.72
C PHE A 197 -10.88 -21.81 -3.24
N LEU A 198 -11.04 -21.78 -4.56
CA LEU A 198 -12.32 -21.95 -5.25
C LEU A 198 -12.62 -23.42 -5.50
N SER A 199 -11.56 -24.21 -5.74
CA SER A 199 -11.57 -25.67 -5.88
C SER A 199 -10.21 -26.22 -5.46
N ASP A 200 -9.99 -27.52 -5.62
CA ASP A 200 -8.67 -28.11 -5.32
C ASP A 200 -7.55 -27.60 -6.24
N THR A 201 -7.91 -27.15 -7.43
CA THR A 201 -6.99 -26.71 -8.49
C THR A 201 -7.10 -25.23 -8.84
N ARG A 202 -7.92 -24.44 -8.14
CA ARG A 202 -8.09 -23.00 -8.42
C ARG A 202 -8.10 -22.19 -7.15
N ILE A 203 -7.34 -21.11 -7.16
CA ILE A 203 -7.34 -20.12 -6.08
C ILE A 203 -7.72 -18.74 -6.63
N VAL A 204 -8.23 -17.88 -5.76
CA VAL A 204 -8.37 -16.45 -6.02
C VAL A 204 -7.50 -15.70 -5.00
N ILE A 205 -6.70 -14.76 -5.50
CA ILE A 205 -5.82 -13.88 -4.73
C ILE A 205 -6.47 -12.50 -4.67
N GLY A 206 -6.46 -11.86 -3.51
CA GLY A 206 -7.11 -10.57 -3.28
C GLY A 206 -8.44 -10.67 -2.56
N GLU A 207 -8.94 -11.87 -2.36
CA GLU A 207 -10.12 -12.15 -1.55
C GLU A 207 -9.85 -13.27 -0.55
N ASP A 208 -10.45 -13.19 0.61
CA ASP A 208 -10.52 -14.29 1.56
C ASP A 208 -11.98 -14.57 1.98
N THR A 209 -12.16 -15.60 2.83
CA THR A 209 -13.49 -15.99 3.31
C THR A 209 -14.14 -14.97 4.25
N LYS A 210 -13.42 -13.93 4.68
CA LYS A 210 -13.91 -12.90 5.60
C LYS A 210 -14.16 -11.55 4.91
N GLY A 211 -13.94 -11.46 3.59
CA GLY A 211 -14.04 -10.22 2.84
C GLY A 211 -12.89 -9.26 3.20
N ALA A 212 -11.84 -9.25 2.39
CA ALA A 212 -10.76 -8.28 2.53
C ALA A 212 -11.18 -6.91 2.05
#